data_a98f0b3111c771cf9a5ce67b1f929d59
#
_entry.id   a98f0b3111c771cf9a5ce67b1f929d59
#
_cell.length_a   1.000
_cell.length_b   1.000
_cell.length_c   1.000
_cell.angle_alpha   90.00
_cell.angle_beta   90.00
_cell.angle_gamma   90.00
#
_symmetry.space_group_name_H-M   'P 1'
#
loop_
_entity.id
_entity.type
_entity.pdbx_description
1 polymer ?
#
loop_
_entity_poly.entity_id
_entity_poly.type
_entity_poly.pdbx_seq_one_letter_code
_entity_poly.pdbx_strand_id
1 'polypeptide(L)'
;MRLRIMATLHALPEGVLMEFIRLRSILGATDGNLGTHLGTLEGAGYIAVTKDFIGRKPRTRVAATAAGRAAFEGHVAFLRGLLAEAAAAVKS
;
A
#
# COMPACT_ATOMS: atom_id res chain seq x y z
N MET A 1 -6.37 5.68 4.79
CA MET A 1 -4.93 5.44 4.96
C MET A 1 -4.45 4.16 4.28
N ARG A 2 -5.13 3.01 4.50
CA ARG A 2 -4.67 1.73 3.92
C ARG A 2 -4.63 1.73 2.39
N LEU A 3 -5.63 2.33 1.75
CA LEU A 3 -5.67 2.42 0.29
C LEU A 3 -4.51 3.26 -0.25
N ARG A 4 -4.15 4.35 0.43
CA ARG A 4 -3.00 5.19 0.07
C ARG A 4 -1.68 4.45 0.24
N ILE A 5 -1.56 3.64 1.27
CA ILE A 5 -0.39 2.78 1.48
C ILE A 5 -0.23 1.82 0.30
N MET A 6 -1.30 1.10 -0.02
CA MET A 6 -1.27 0.13 -1.12
C MET A 6 -1.01 0.78 -2.48
N ALA A 7 -1.60 1.94 -2.73
CA ALA A 7 -1.36 2.69 -3.97
C ALA A 7 0.12 3.08 -4.09
N THR A 8 0.72 3.56 -3.01
CA THR A 8 2.12 3.96 -2.99
C THR A 8 3.05 2.77 -3.24
N LEU A 9 2.81 1.65 -2.56
CA LEU A 9 3.62 0.44 -2.72
C LEU A 9 3.42 -0.20 -4.09
N HIS A 10 2.20 -0.17 -4.61
CA HIS A 10 1.88 -0.68 -5.95
C HIS A 10 2.59 0.12 -7.05
N ALA A 11 2.85 1.40 -6.83
CA ALA A 11 3.55 2.25 -7.79
C ALA A 11 5.03 1.88 -7.93
N LEU A 12 5.60 1.15 -6.95
CA LEU A 12 6.96 0.66 -7.02
C LEU A 12 7.04 -0.53 -7.99
N PRO A 13 8.18 -0.72 -8.68
CA PRO A 13 8.42 -1.96 -9.40
C PRO A 13 8.30 -3.16 -8.47
N GLU A 14 7.86 -4.30 -9.01
CA GLU A 14 7.72 -5.54 -8.25
C GLU A 14 9.06 -5.92 -7.61
N GLY A 15 9.02 -6.32 -6.34
CA GLY A 15 10.20 -6.68 -5.57
C GLY A 15 10.99 -5.52 -4.97
N VAL A 16 10.65 -4.28 -5.28
CA VAL A 16 11.30 -3.11 -4.69
C VAL A 16 10.69 -2.82 -3.32
N LEU A 17 11.56 -2.62 -2.33
CA LEU A 17 11.18 -2.32 -0.96
C LEU A 17 11.25 -0.81 -0.70
N MET A 18 10.32 -0.29 0.08
CA MET A 18 10.32 1.12 0.50
C MET A 18 10.60 1.20 2.00
N GLU A 19 11.50 2.09 2.40
CA GLU A 19 11.75 2.33 3.82
C GLU A 19 10.53 2.94 4.51
N PHE A 20 10.29 2.51 5.74
CA PHE A 20 9.20 3.00 6.60
C PHE A 20 9.22 4.53 6.71
N ILE A 21 10.41 5.10 6.93
CA ILE A 21 10.58 6.56 7.10
C ILE A 21 10.11 7.30 5.85
N ARG A 22 10.47 6.79 4.67
CA ARG A 22 10.07 7.40 3.41
C ARG A 22 8.56 7.30 3.19
N LEU A 23 7.98 6.13 3.45
CA LEU A 23 6.53 5.92 3.34
C LEU A 23 5.77 6.85 4.28
N ARG A 24 6.24 6.98 5.54
CA ARG A 24 5.66 7.90 6.50
C ARG A 24 5.67 9.34 5.98
N SER A 25 6.79 9.78 5.42
CA SER A 25 6.93 11.12 4.86
C SER A 25 5.98 11.36 3.70
N ILE A 26 5.90 10.41 2.75
CA ILE A 26 5.01 10.52 1.58
C ILE A 26 3.56 10.65 2.02
N LEU A 27 3.15 9.90 3.03
CA LEU A 27 1.76 9.86 3.49
C LEU A 27 1.42 10.96 4.50
N GLY A 28 2.41 11.65 5.04
CA GLY A 28 2.20 12.63 6.11
C GLY A 28 1.65 12.00 7.38
N ALA A 29 2.04 10.75 7.67
CA ALA A 29 1.53 9.98 8.79
C ALA A 29 2.45 10.08 10.02
N THR A 30 1.91 9.71 11.20
CA THR A 30 2.71 9.48 12.39
C THR A 30 3.24 8.05 12.40
N ASP A 31 4.29 7.78 13.17
CA ASP A 31 4.84 6.44 13.34
C ASP A 31 3.79 5.43 13.83
N GLY A 32 3.05 5.81 14.87
CA GLY A 32 2.04 4.94 15.46
C GLY A 32 0.89 4.64 14.51
N ASN A 33 0.40 5.67 13.79
CA ASN A 33 -0.69 5.51 12.84
C ASN A 33 -0.27 4.60 11.68
N LEU A 34 0.90 4.88 11.07
CA LEU A 34 1.41 4.07 9.98
C LEU A 34 1.68 2.62 10.44
N GLY A 35 2.33 2.46 11.59
CA GLY A 35 2.62 1.13 12.15
C GLY A 35 1.38 0.29 12.35
N THR A 36 0.30 0.88 12.87
CA THR A 36 -0.97 0.18 13.07
C THR A 36 -1.56 -0.30 11.74
N HIS A 37 -1.60 0.56 10.73
CA HIS A 37 -2.13 0.19 9.40
C HIS A 37 -1.25 -0.86 8.72
N LEU A 38 0.08 -0.74 8.82
CA LEU A 38 0.99 -1.74 8.25
C LEU A 38 0.82 -3.10 8.93
N GLY A 39 0.63 -3.13 10.25
CA GLY A 39 0.37 -4.38 10.97
C GLY A 39 -0.89 -5.07 10.49
N THR A 40 -1.95 -4.32 10.22
CA THR A 40 -3.20 -4.87 9.68
C THR A 40 -3.00 -5.43 8.28
N LEU A 41 -2.30 -4.69 7.42
CA LEU A 41 -2.04 -5.13 6.04
C LEU A 41 -1.11 -6.34 5.99
N GLU A 42 -0.11 -6.40 6.87
CA GLU A 42 0.78 -7.56 7.00
C GLU A 42 0.00 -8.79 7.46
N GLY A 43 -0.85 -8.64 8.46
CA GLY A 43 -1.70 -9.71 8.96
C GLY A 43 -2.66 -10.26 7.90
N ALA A 44 -3.11 -9.42 6.98
CA ALA A 44 -3.94 -9.82 5.85
C ALA A 44 -3.14 -10.45 4.70
N GLY A 45 -1.81 -10.42 4.76
CA GLY A 45 -0.95 -10.97 3.71
C GLY A 45 -0.76 -10.05 2.51
N TYR A 46 -1.11 -8.77 2.63
CA TYR A 46 -1.05 -7.81 1.51
C TYR A 46 0.29 -7.09 1.41
N ILE A 47 1.06 -7.06 2.48
CA ILE A 47 2.41 -6.51 2.50
C ILE A 47 3.36 -7.45 3.23
N ALA A 48 4.65 -7.33 2.91
CA ALA A 48 5.74 -7.97 3.63
C ALA A 48 6.60 -6.88 4.27
N VAL A 49 6.93 -7.07 5.54
CA VAL A 49 7.76 -6.14 6.32
C VAL A 49 9.11 -6.81 6.58
N THR A 50 10.18 -6.14 6.19
CA THR A 50 11.55 -6.62 6.42
C THR A 50 12.23 -5.70 7.41
N LYS A 51 12.74 -6.27 8.50
CA LYS A 51 13.50 -5.55 9.52
C LYS A 51 14.94 -6.05 9.52
N ASP A 52 15.86 -5.12 9.34
CA ASP A 52 17.30 -5.42 9.33
C ASP A 52 18.07 -4.22 9.88
N PHE A 53 19.37 -4.20 9.67
CA PHE A 53 20.26 -3.14 10.13
C PHE A 53 21.13 -2.66 8.99
N ILE A 54 21.39 -1.34 8.96
CA ILE A 54 22.50 -0.75 8.21
C ILE A 54 23.54 -0.32 9.24
N GLY A 55 24.63 -1.06 9.33
CA GLY A 55 25.58 -0.88 10.43
C GLY A 55 24.88 -1.19 11.76
N ARG A 56 24.75 -0.20 12.63
CA ARG A 56 24.06 -0.32 13.93
C ARG A 56 22.65 0.27 13.93
N LYS A 57 22.20 0.82 12.80
CA LYS A 57 20.89 1.47 12.71
C LYS A 57 19.84 0.45 12.25
N PRO A 58 18.76 0.28 13.02
CA PRO A 58 17.63 -0.54 12.57
C PRO A 58 16.97 0.09 11.34
N ARG A 59 16.56 -0.77 10.42
CA ARG A 59 15.86 -0.36 9.20
C ARG A 59 14.63 -1.23 9.01
N THR A 60 13.49 -0.58 8.75
CA THR A 60 12.25 -1.26 8.39
C THR A 60 11.89 -0.90 6.96
N ARG A 61 11.67 -1.92 6.12
CA ARG A 61 11.27 -1.75 4.72
C ARG A 61 10.02 -2.55 4.44
N VAL A 62 9.23 -2.09 3.50
CA VAL A 62 7.90 -2.61 3.18
C VAL A 62 7.76 -2.81 1.69
N ALA A 63 7.09 -3.88 1.30
CA ALA A 63 6.71 -4.11 -0.10
C ALA A 63 5.30 -4.71 -0.18
N ALA A 64 4.59 -4.44 -1.26
CA ALA A 64 3.35 -5.14 -1.55
C ALA A 64 3.66 -6.58 -1.96
N THR A 65 2.89 -7.54 -1.44
CA THR A 65 2.95 -8.92 -1.89
C THR A 65 2.18 -9.08 -3.20
N ALA A 66 2.31 -10.24 -3.87
CA ALA A 66 1.49 -10.56 -5.03
C ALA A 66 0.00 -10.49 -4.70
N ALA A 67 -0.40 -11.00 -3.52
CA ALA A 67 -1.78 -10.93 -3.05
C ALA A 67 -2.23 -9.48 -2.83
N GLY A 68 -1.37 -8.63 -2.26
CA GLY A 68 -1.66 -7.22 -2.05
C GLY A 68 -1.81 -6.46 -3.37
N ARG A 69 -0.96 -6.72 -4.34
CA ARG A 69 -1.05 -6.13 -5.67
C ARG A 69 -2.35 -6.53 -6.37
N ALA A 70 -2.69 -7.81 -6.34
CA ALA A 70 -3.93 -8.31 -6.95
C ALA A 70 -5.17 -7.70 -6.28
N ALA A 71 -5.19 -7.62 -4.95
CA ALA A 71 -6.30 -7.02 -4.21
C ALA A 71 -6.48 -5.54 -4.55
N PHE A 72 -5.38 -4.79 -4.64
CA PHE A 72 -5.42 -3.38 -4.99
C PHE A 72 -5.91 -3.18 -6.42
N GLU A 73 -5.39 -3.94 -7.38
CA GLU A 73 -5.81 -3.89 -8.78
C GLU A 73 -7.29 -4.23 -8.94
N GLY A 74 -7.77 -5.23 -8.20
CA GLY A 74 -9.19 -5.59 -8.20
C GLY A 74 -10.07 -4.47 -7.66
N HIS A 75 -9.62 -3.79 -6.60
CA HIS A 75 -10.34 -2.65 -6.04
C HIS A 75 -10.41 -1.48 -7.03
N VAL A 76 -9.30 -1.17 -7.70
CA VAL A 76 -9.26 -0.13 -8.72
C VAL A 76 -10.20 -0.47 -9.89
N ALA A 77 -10.17 -1.71 -10.35
CA ALA A 77 -11.06 -2.17 -11.42
C ALA A 77 -12.53 -2.04 -11.05
N PHE A 78 -12.87 -2.39 -9.81
CA PHE A 78 -14.22 -2.24 -9.26
C PHE A 78 -14.66 -0.77 -9.27
N LEU A 79 -13.82 0.14 -8.78
CA LEU A 79 -14.13 1.58 -8.78
C LEU A 79 -14.30 2.12 -10.19
N ARG A 80 -13.45 1.73 -11.13
CA ARG A 80 -13.58 2.13 -12.53
C ARG A 80 -14.90 1.66 -13.14
N GLY A 81 -15.32 0.45 -12.80
CA GLY A 81 -16.60 -0.09 -13.23
C GLY A 81 -17.77 0.73 -12.70
N LEU A 82 -17.75 1.11 -11.43
CA LEU A 82 -18.76 1.98 -10.83
C LEU A 82 -18.82 3.35 -11.52
N LEU A 83 -17.67 3.94 -11.82
CA LEU A 83 -17.61 5.24 -12.49
C LEU A 83 -18.18 5.16 -13.91
N ALA A 84 -17.84 4.11 -14.64
CA ALA A 84 -18.38 3.87 -16.00
C ALA A 84 -19.89 3.66 -16.00
N GLU A 85 -20.39 2.89 -15.04
CA GLU A 85 -21.82 2.61 -14.86
C GLU A 85 -22.57 3.89 -14.52
N ALA A 86 -22.06 4.68 -13.58
CA ALA A 86 -22.67 5.97 -13.22
C ALA A 86 -22.68 6.95 -14.40
N ALA A 87 -21.58 7.03 -15.15
CA ALA A 87 -21.50 7.89 -16.33
C ALA A 87 -22.50 7.49 -17.41
N ALA A 88 -22.67 6.21 -17.65
CA ALA A 88 -23.66 5.68 -18.60
C ALA A 88 -25.09 6.00 -18.15
N ALA A 89 -25.39 5.86 -16.86
CA ALA A 89 -26.70 6.16 -16.31
C ALA A 89 -27.07 7.64 -16.45
N VAL A 90 -26.10 8.54 -16.23
CA VAL A 90 -26.32 9.99 -16.34
C VAL A 90 -26.58 10.41 -17.80
N LYS A 91 -25.97 9.71 -18.77
CA LYS A 91 -26.13 10.01 -20.20
C LYS A 91 -27.41 9.44 -20.79
N SER A 92 -28.08 8.56 -20.10
CA SER A 92 -29.39 8.02 -20.55
C SER A 92 -30.53 9.00 -20.26
#